data_3155f95fcbad4ceb413d9cba5fb20046
#
_entry.id   3155f95fcbad4ceb413d9cba5fb20046
#
_cell.length_a   1.000
_cell.length_b   1.000
_cell.length_c   1.000
_cell.angle_alpha   90.00
_cell.angle_beta   90.00
_cell.angle_gamma   90.00
#
_symmetry.space_group_name_H-M   'P 1'
#
loop_
_entity.id
_entity.type
_entity.pdbx_description
1 polymer ?
#
loop_
_entity_poly.entity_id
_entity_poly.type
_entity_poly.pdbx_seq_one_letter_code
_entity_poly.pdbx_strand_id
1 'polypeptide(L)'
;MIGIGINTTLRAMGGGGAPFVGLLDTYPNAAAAYSVRKLRSAYTGSAIRVRRSSDNAEQNIGFTALGNLDTTALTSFCSGTNGFVTTWYDQSGNINNIIQSTAVNQPQIVSSGNLLLQNTNPTIQFDGVNDNLGTTFNTQPTFPITLITINKTSGLTDAGIVGFGSNGASREEFWQEVTTLGKLKFGCYADDLASGFPTGSFANTYLLYSLIITSTFVQNGFGNGTSVGTYNGGGQYVGNRSFNIGKGRQDVLGKFINGNIQEVIIYPSDQTTTRTGIESNIN
;
A
#
# COMPACT_ATOMS: atom_id res chain seq x y z
N MET A 1 47.05 -0.83 -57.59
CA MET A 1 47.01 -0.73 -56.12
C MET A 1 45.61 -0.26 -55.80
N ILE A 2 44.74 -1.18 -55.38
CA ILE A 2 43.32 -0.94 -55.09
C ILE A 2 43.20 -0.75 -53.56
N GLY A 3 42.88 0.47 -53.16
CA GLY A 3 42.66 0.79 -51.73
C GLY A 3 41.27 0.34 -51.32
N ILE A 4 41.17 -0.63 -50.37
CA ILE A 4 39.92 -1.04 -49.73
C ILE A 4 39.71 -0.10 -48.57
N GLY A 5 38.76 0.84 -48.73
CA GLY A 5 38.26 1.67 -47.63
C GLY A 5 37.36 0.86 -46.71
N ILE A 6 37.79 0.56 -45.47
CA ILE A 6 36.94 -0.02 -44.45
C ILE A 6 36.09 1.12 -43.84
N ASN A 7 34.80 1.12 -44.19
CA ASN A 7 33.83 2.02 -43.63
C ASN A 7 33.34 1.45 -42.29
N THR A 8 34.03 1.79 -41.19
CA THR A 8 33.59 1.43 -39.83
C THR A 8 32.53 2.44 -39.36
N THR A 9 31.29 2.22 -39.74
CA THR A 9 30.16 2.84 -39.06
C THR A 9 30.05 2.21 -37.67
N LEU A 10 30.63 2.87 -36.66
CA LEU A 10 30.30 2.57 -35.27
C LEU A 10 28.80 2.85 -35.09
N ARG A 11 27.98 1.81 -35.12
CA ARG A 11 26.66 1.87 -34.52
C ARG A 11 26.90 2.04 -33.03
N ALA A 12 26.60 3.21 -32.51
CA ALA A 12 26.35 3.39 -31.07
C ALA A 12 25.23 2.41 -30.70
N MET A 13 25.59 1.29 -30.08
CA MET A 13 24.63 0.46 -29.37
C MET A 13 24.17 1.28 -28.20
N GLY A 14 23.12 2.06 -28.37
CA GLY A 14 22.35 2.57 -27.27
C GLY A 14 21.86 1.36 -26.49
N GLY A 15 22.46 1.12 -25.32
CA GLY A 15 21.99 0.15 -24.35
C GLY A 15 20.64 0.59 -23.81
N GLY A 16 19.59 0.46 -24.61
CA GLY A 16 18.21 0.58 -24.16
C GLY A 16 17.91 -0.64 -23.32
N GLY A 17 18.04 -0.55 -22.00
CA GLY A 17 17.44 -1.52 -21.11
C GLY A 17 15.97 -1.70 -21.48
N ALA A 18 15.41 -2.90 -21.26
CA ALA A 18 14.00 -3.14 -21.49
C ALA A 18 13.18 -2.03 -20.76
N PRO A 19 12.12 -1.50 -21.40
CA PRO A 19 11.30 -0.46 -20.78
C PRO A 19 10.72 -0.97 -19.45
N PHE A 20 10.61 -0.11 -18.46
CA PHE A 20 10.00 -0.43 -17.18
C PHE A 20 8.56 -0.92 -17.39
N VAL A 21 8.23 -2.05 -16.78
CA VAL A 21 6.87 -2.63 -16.74
C VAL A 21 6.48 -2.77 -15.27
N GLY A 22 5.44 -2.05 -14.86
CA GLY A 22 4.92 -2.11 -13.50
C GLY A 22 3.83 -3.17 -13.32
N LEU A 23 3.44 -3.43 -12.09
CA LEU A 23 2.38 -4.38 -11.75
C LEU A 23 1.06 -4.07 -12.47
N LEU A 24 0.66 -2.80 -12.50
CA LEU A 24 -0.61 -2.37 -13.10
C LEU A 24 -0.58 -2.32 -14.65
N ASP A 25 0.58 -2.50 -15.27
CA ASP A 25 0.66 -2.72 -16.72
C ASP A 25 0.22 -4.15 -17.07
N THR A 26 0.44 -5.11 -16.16
CA THR A 26 0.05 -6.52 -16.33
C THR A 26 -1.32 -6.82 -15.70
N TYR A 27 -1.61 -6.23 -14.55
CA TYR A 27 -2.86 -6.39 -13.79
C TYR A 27 -3.54 -5.04 -13.62
N PRO A 28 -4.22 -4.52 -14.67
CA PRO A 28 -4.80 -3.18 -14.68
C PRO A 28 -6.09 -3.08 -13.84
N ASN A 29 -6.72 -1.88 -13.86
CA ASN A 29 -8.04 -1.58 -13.30
C ASN A 29 -8.11 -1.63 -11.77
N ALA A 30 -7.03 -1.34 -11.06
CA ALA A 30 -7.09 -1.05 -9.64
C ALA A 30 -7.95 0.21 -9.39
N ALA A 31 -8.78 0.19 -8.34
CA ALA A 31 -9.53 1.35 -7.87
C ALA A 31 -8.61 2.36 -7.19
N ALA A 32 -7.58 1.88 -6.50
CA ALA A 32 -6.48 2.66 -5.94
C ALA A 32 -5.24 1.79 -5.78
N ALA A 33 -4.05 2.41 -5.87
CA ALA A 33 -2.79 1.73 -5.73
C ALA A 33 -1.72 2.67 -5.16
N TYR A 34 -1.29 2.38 -3.94
CA TYR A 34 -0.29 3.13 -3.19
C TYR A 34 0.96 2.28 -3.01
N SER A 35 2.11 2.79 -3.41
CA SER A 35 3.37 2.07 -3.26
C SER A 35 4.56 3.01 -3.24
N VAL A 36 5.62 2.59 -2.56
CA VAL A 36 6.94 3.24 -2.59
C VAL A 36 7.76 2.81 -3.82
N ARG A 37 7.24 1.92 -4.66
CA ARG A 37 7.77 1.60 -6.00
C ARG A 37 6.78 2.04 -7.08
N LYS A 38 7.23 2.23 -8.31
CA LYS A 38 6.37 2.56 -9.45
C LYS A 38 5.55 1.32 -9.86
N LEU A 39 4.25 1.48 -9.99
CA LEU A 39 3.32 0.38 -10.29
C LEU A 39 2.84 0.36 -11.75
N ARG A 40 2.98 1.47 -12.49
CA ARG A 40 2.50 1.59 -13.87
C ARG A 40 3.48 2.41 -14.70
N SER A 41 3.86 1.91 -15.88
CA SER A 41 4.81 2.59 -16.78
C SER A 41 4.33 3.97 -17.21
N ALA A 42 3.04 4.12 -17.48
CA ALA A 42 2.42 5.39 -17.86
C ALA A 42 2.24 6.38 -16.70
N TYR A 43 2.49 6.00 -15.45
CA TYR A 43 2.39 6.92 -14.32
C TYR A 43 3.60 7.87 -14.28
N THR A 44 3.34 9.18 -14.28
CA THR A 44 4.37 10.23 -14.30
C THR A 44 4.39 11.07 -13.02
N GLY A 45 3.49 10.79 -12.07
CA GLY A 45 3.41 11.49 -10.80
C GLY A 45 4.46 11.04 -9.78
N SER A 46 4.41 11.65 -8.60
CA SER A 46 5.27 11.31 -7.48
C SER A 46 4.75 10.07 -6.72
N ALA A 47 5.64 9.40 -5.97
CA ALA A 47 5.23 8.33 -5.05
C ALA A 47 4.56 8.92 -3.80
N ILE A 48 5.24 9.86 -3.16
CA ILE A 48 4.86 10.47 -1.88
C ILE A 48 5.19 11.96 -1.87
N ARG A 49 4.51 12.70 -0.99
CA ARG A 49 4.93 14.02 -0.54
C ARG A 49 5.40 13.90 0.91
N VAL A 50 6.55 14.50 1.21
CA VAL A 50 7.21 14.40 2.51
C VAL A 50 7.42 15.80 3.09
N ARG A 51 7.08 15.98 4.37
CA ARG A 51 7.41 17.13 5.19
C ARG A 51 8.65 16.80 6.02
N ARG A 52 9.69 17.64 5.98
CA ARG A 52 10.83 17.50 6.89
C ARG A 52 10.58 18.27 8.19
N SER A 53 11.03 17.71 9.31
CA SER A 53 10.71 18.25 10.65
C SER A 53 11.46 19.51 11.04
N SER A 54 12.57 19.83 10.39
CA SER A 54 13.43 20.98 10.76
C SER A 54 12.77 22.34 10.52
N ASP A 55 11.97 22.46 9.46
CA ASP A 55 11.37 23.73 9.04
C ASP A 55 9.95 23.58 8.46
N ASN A 56 9.41 22.35 8.50
CA ASN A 56 8.12 21.97 7.91
C ASN A 56 8.01 22.17 6.39
N ALA A 57 9.14 22.34 5.68
CA ALA A 57 9.12 22.33 4.23
C ALA A 57 8.66 20.96 3.69
N GLU A 58 7.98 20.98 2.52
CA GLU A 58 7.46 19.79 1.88
C GLU A 58 8.02 19.61 0.48
N GLN A 59 8.29 18.36 0.09
CA GLN A 59 8.78 18.00 -1.24
C GLN A 59 8.09 16.75 -1.75
N ASN A 60 7.77 16.75 -3.04
CA ASN A 60 7.34 15.57 -3.76
C ASN A 60 8.54 14.67 -4.09
N ILE A 61 8.43 13.38 -3.79
CA ILE A 61 9.44 12.37 -4.10
C ILE A 61 8.88 11.42 -5.15
N GLY A 62 9.58 11.30 -6.26
CA GLY A 62 9.20 10.47 -7.40
C GLY A 62 9.93 9.14 -7.43
N PHE A 63 10.19 8.68 -8.66
CA PHE A 63 10.81 7.39 -8.94
C PHE A 63 12.07 7.57 -9.80
N THR A 64 13.01 6.66 -9.64
CA THR A 64 14.13 6.49 -10.57
C THR A 64 13.62 5.94 -11.92
N ALA A 65 14.47 5.92 -12.94
CA ALA A 65 14.16 5.32 -14.23
C ALA A 65 13.82 3.82 -14.14
N LEU A 66 14.30 3.14 -13.10
CA LEU A 66 14.02 1.73 -12.82
C LEU A 66 12.74 1.49 -12.03
N GLY A 67 11.99 2.54 -11.70
CA GLY A 67 10.75 2.45 -10.95
C GLY A 67 10.91 2.35 -9.42
N ASN A 68 12.12 2.45 -8.90
CA ASN A 68 12.36 2.53 -7.45
C ASN A 68 12.07 3.93 -6.93
N LEU A 69 11.71 4.09 -5.66
CA LEU A 69 11.64 5.39 -5.00
C LEU A 69 12.96 6.16 -5.21
N ASP A 70 12.90 7.44 -5.50
CA ASP A 70 14.10 8.29 -5.53
C ASP A 70 14.58 8.57 -4.11
N THR A 71 15.28 7.59 -3.55
CA THR A 71 15.82 7.65 -2.19
C THR A 71 16.93 8.69 -2.04
N THR A 72 17.62 9.03 -3.14
CA THR A 72 18.64 10.08 -3.15
C THR A 72 18.01 11.45 -2.95
N ALA A 73 16.95 11.76 -3.68
CA ALA A 73 16.21 13.02 -3.50
C ALA A 73 15.59 13.08 -2.09
N LEU A 74 15.02 11.96 -1.61
CA LEU A 74 14.40 11.90 -0.28
C LEU A 74 15.38 12.14 0.86
N THR A 75 16.51 11.43 0.87
CA THR A 75 17.52 11.56 1.95
C THR A 75 18.27 12.90 1.89
N SER A 76 18.50 13.45 0.68
CA SER A 76 19.03 14.80 0.52
C SER A 76 18.09 15.85 1.09
N PHE A 77 16.80 15.75 0.80
CA PHE A 77 15.78 16.67 1.32
C PHE A 77 15.67 16.59 2.85
N CYS A 78 15.72 15.39 3.43
CA CYS A 78 15.63 15.14 4.88
C CYS A 78 17.00 15.05 5.56
N SER A 79 18.07 15.63 5.00
CA SER A 79 19.40 15.51 5.58
C SER A 79 19.45 15.99 7.03
N GLY A 80 19.88 15.08 7.94
CA GLY A 80 19.98 15.35 9.37
C GLY A 80 18.64 15.54 10.12
N THR A 81 17.50 15.31 9.49
CA THR A 81 16.18 15.55 10.07
C THR A 81 15.22 14.37 9.81
N ASN A 82 14.03 14.41 10.43
CA ASN A 82 12.98 13.43 10.17
C ASN A 82 12.16 13.83 8.94
N GLY A 83 11.67 12.83 8.20
CA GLY A 83 10.75 12.98 7.08
C GLY A 83 9.43 12.25 7.35
N PHE A 84 8.32 12.97 7.23
CA PHE A 84 6.96 12.49 7.48
C PHE A 84 6.12 12.56 6.21
N VAL A 85 5.36 11.51 5.92
CA VAL A 85 4.52 11.43 4.72
C VAL A 85 3.24 12.24 4.94
N THR A 86 3.05 13.27 4.11
CA THR A 86 1.82 14.10 4.10
C THR A 86 0.83 13.65 3.03
N THR A 87 1.33 13.05 1.94
CA THR A 87 0.50 12.49 0.87
C THR A 87 1.13 11.21 0.33
N TRP A 88 0.34 10.17 0.15
CA TRP A 88 0.72 9.00 -0.63
C TRP A 88 -0.13 8.98 -1.90
N TYR A 89 0.54 9.11 -3.05
CA TYR A 89 -0.14 9.30 -4.32
C TYR A 89 -0.67 8.00 -4.89
N ASP A 90 -1.90 8.04 -5.40
CA ASP A 90 -2.54 6.94 -6.09
C ASP A 90 -1.97 6.77 -7.50
N GLN A 91 -1.41 5.60 -7.78
CA GLN A 91 -0.83 5.24 -9.08
C GLN A 91 -1.82 4.54 -10.02
N SER A 92 -3.06 4.27 -9.58
CA SER A 92 -4.08 3.61 -10.40
C SER A 92 -4.53 4.45 -11.60
N GLY A 93 -4.50 5.78 -11.44
CA GLY A 93 -5.01 6.76 -12.39
C GLY A 93 -6.35 7.38 -11.97
N ASN A 94 -6.95 6.95 -10.86
CA ASN A 94 -8.23 7.45 -10.37
C ASN A 94 -8.08 8.66 -9.42
N ILE A 95 -6.84 9.06 -9.10
CA ILE A 95 -6.50 10.24 -8.29
C ILE A 95 -7.11 10.17 -6.86
N ASN A 96 -7.21 8.98 -6.29
CA ASN A 96 -7.64 8.75 -4.92
C ASN A 96 -6.46 8.94 -3.94
N ASN A 97 -5.75 10.07 -4.01
CA ASN A 97 -4.59 10.34 -3.14
C ASN A 97 -5.00 10.34 -1.67
N ILE A 98 -4.21 9.72 -0.81
CA ILE A 98 -4.42 9.74 0.64
C ILE A 98 -3.54 10.76 1.32
N ILE A 99 -4.10 11.49 2.28
CA ILE A 99 -3.49 12.69 2.85
C ILE A 99 -3.57 12.68 4.38
N GLN A 100 -2.57 13.27 5.03
CA GLN A 100 -2.60 13.64 6.44
C GLN A 100 -2.08 15.07 6.63
N SER A 101 -2.98 15.99 6.94
CA SER A 101 -2.65 17.41 7.15
C SER A 101 -2.17 17.72 8.57
N THR A 102 -2.52 16.88 9.55
CA THR A 102 -2.14 17.07 10.95
C THR A 102 -0.75 16.50 11.20
N ALA A 103 0.23 17.36 11.45
CA ALA A 103 1.65 17.00 11.51
C ALA A 103 1.98 15.86 12.50
N VAL A 104 1.29 15.81 13.65
CA VAL A 104 1.51 14.77 14.69
C VAL A 104 0.91 13.40 14.33
N ASN A 105 0.12 13.32 13.26
CA ASN A 105 -0.52 12.08 12.80
C ASN A 105 0.11 11.57 11.49
N GLN A 106 1.23 12.16 11.06
CA GLN A 106 1.89 11.83 9.80
C GLN A 106 2.90 10.68 10.01
N PRO A 107 2.76 9.55 9.30
CA PRO A 107 3.69 8.45 9.43
C PRO A 107 5.06 8.80 8.86
N GLN A 108 6.10 8.18 9.41
CA GLN A 108 7.50 8.49 9.14
C GLN A 108 8.09 7.63 8.02
N ILE A 109 8.99 8.22 7.21
CA ILE A 109 9.77 7.49 6.18
C ILE A 109 11.28 7.74 6.31
N VAL A 110 11.70 8.84 6.96
CA VAL A 110 13.11 9.14 7.26
C VAL A 110 13.25 9.46 8.73
N SER A 111 14.22 8.84 9.41
CA SER A 111 14.55 9.09 10.81
C SER A 111 15.97 9.63 10.92
N SER A 112 16.12 10.87 11.41
CA SER A 112 17.43 11.53 11.58
C SER A 112 18.30 11.48 10.32
N GLY A 113 17.71 11.71 9.16
CA GLY A 113 18.38 11.67 7.86
C GLY A 113 18.53 10.27 7.25
N ASN A 114 18.18 9.20 7.99
CA ASN A 114 18.30 7.83 7.52
C ASN A 114 16.95 7.30 7.03
N LEU A 115 16.96 6.69 5.83
CA LEU A 115 15.78 6.06 5.25
C LEU A 115 15.32 4.89 6.11
N LEU A 116 14.03 4.81 6.40
CA LEU A 116 13.43 3.65 7.05
C LEU A 116 13.28 2.52 6.05
N LEU A 117 13.76 1.35 6.42
CA LEU A 117 13.75 0.15 5.58
C LEU A 117 13.02 -0.99 6.27
N GLN A 118 12.28 -1.74 5.48
CA GLN A 118 11.74 -3.04 5.86
C GLN A 118 12.11 -4.04 4.76
N ASN A 119 12.80 -5.11 5.14
CA ASN A 119 13.27 -6.12 4.18
C ASN A 119 14.09 -5.49 3.02
N THR A 120 15.01 -4.58 3.36
CA THR A 120 15.89 -3.79 2.46
C THR A 120 15.20 -2.76 1.57
N ASN A 121 13.86 -2.71 1.55
CA ASN A 121 13.09 -1.76 0.75
C ASN A 121 12.59 -0.58 1.60
N PRO A 122 12.44 0.63 1.01
CA PRO A 122 11.82 1.77 1.68
C PRO A 122 10.47 1.40 2.27
N THR A 123 10.14 1.96 3.43
CA THR A 123 8.88 1.69 4.11
C THR A 123 8.35 2.92 4.81
N ILE A 124 7.04 3.04 4.91
CA ILE A 124 6.36 4.04 5.72
C ILE A 124 6.05 3.41 7.08
N GLN A 125 6.56 4.02 8.15
CA GLN A 125 6.39 3.58 9.53
C GLN A 125 5.28 4.36 10.23
N PHE A 126 4.40 3.63 10.88
CA PHE A 126 3.30 4.11 11.71
C PHE A 126 3.60 3.79 13.17
N ASP A 127 3.30 4.71 14.08
CA ASP A 127 3.72 4.67 15.49
C ASP A 127 2.80 3.87 16.42
N GLY A 128 1.61 3.48 15.94
CA GLY A 128 0.61 2.77 16.74
C GLY A 128 -0.20 3.65 17.68
N VAL A 129 -0.07 4.98 17.59
CA VAL A 129 -0.74 5.94 18.48
C VAL A 129 -1.81 6.73 17.73
N ASN A 130 -1.43 7.37 16.61
CA ASN A 130 -2.32 8.26 15.86
C ASN A 130 -1.97 8.39 14.37
N ASP A 131 -0.89 7.76 13.91
CA ASP A 131 -0.46 7.84 12.51
C ASP A 131 -1.49 7.20 11.57
N ASN A 132 -1.91 7.97 10.57
CA ASN A 132 -2.76 7.49 9.50
C ASN A 132 -2.72 8.40 8.27
N LEU A 133 -3.09 7.84 7.13
CA LEU A 133 -3.34 8.56 5.89
C LEU A 133 -4.75 8.24 5.41
N GLY A 134 -5.51 9.21 4.92
CA GLY A 134 -6.89 8.97 4.52
C GLY A 134 -7.40 9.81 3.37
N THR A 135 -8.50 9.37 2.76
CA THR A 135 -9.24 10.09 1.71
C THR A 135 -10.68 9.59 1.64
N THR A 136 -11.51 10.31 0.91
CA THR A 136 -12.80 9.80 0.40
C THR A 136 -12.65 9.52 -1.07
N PHE A 137 -12.91 8.31 -1.53
CA PHE A 137 -12.79 7.95 -2.94
C PHE A 137 -13.82 8.68 -3.80
N ASN A 138 -13.40 9.12 -4.98
CA ASN A 138 -14.32 9.71 -5.98
C ASN A 138 -15.43 8.73 -6.39
N THR A 139 -15.06 7.46 -6.52
CA THR A 139 -16.00 6.36 -6.73
C THR A 139 -15.61 5.24 -5.77
N GLN A 140 -16.52 4.90 -4.87
CA GLN A 140 -16.28 3.84 -3.92
C GLN A 140 -16.33 2.48 -4.62
N PRO A 141 -15.33 1.60 -4.40
CA PRO A 141 -15.37 0.26 -4.94
C PRO A 141 -16.48 -0.56 -4.29
N THR A 142 -17.17 -1.36 -5.09
CA THR A 142 -18.23 -2.28 -4.66
C THR A 142 -17.74 -3.72 -4.76
N PHE A 143 -18.42 -4.65 -4.06
CA PHE A 143 -18.08 -6.07 -4.17
C PHE A 143 -18.47 -6.64 -5.56
N PRO A 144 -17.66 -7.55 -6.12
CA PRO A 144 -16.49 -8.20 -5.50
C PRO A 144 -15.30 -7.24 -5.39
N ILE A 145 -14.45 -7.44 -4.40
CA ILE A 145 -13.27 -6.61 -4.15
C ILE A 145 -12.07 -7.47 -3.78
N THR A 146 -10.89 -7.04 -4.19
CA THR A 146 -9.62 -7.60 -3.75
C THR A 146 -8.76 -6.51 -3.15
N LEU A 147 -8.26 -6.74 -1.95
CA LEU A 147 -7.37 -5.86 -1.21
C LEU A 147 -6.05 -6.58 -0.95
N ILE A 148 -4.95 -5.98 -1.37
CA ILE A 148 -3.59 -6.53 -1.21
C ILE A 148 -2.75 -5.52 -0.45
N THR A 149 -2.06 -5.95 0.61
CA THR A 149 -1.17 -5.10 1.40
C THR A 149 0.17 -5.77 1.65
N ILE A 150 1.23 -4.96 1.66
CA ILE A 150 2.55 -5.35 2.16
C ILE A 150 2.78 -4.59 3.45
N ASN A 151 2.88 -5.32 4.54
CA ASN A 151 2.99 -4.71 5.87
C ASN A 151 3.81 -5.58 6.83
N LYS A 152 4.18 -4.98 7.96
CA LYS A 152 4.68 -5.68 9.14
C LYS A 152 4.15 -4.96 10.37
N THR A 153 3.41 -5.67 11.21
CA THR A 153 3.00 -5.15 12.52
C THR A 153 4.08 -5.43 13.56
N SER A 154 4.30 -4.47 14.47
CA SER A 154 5.20 -4.64 15.60
C SER A 154 4.36 -4.99 16.84
N GLY A 155 4.50 -6.23 17.32
CA GLY A 155 3.79 -6.69 18.53
C GLY A 155 2.44 -7.36 18.29
N LEU A 156 1.80 -7.75 19.38
CA LEU A 156 0.53 -8.47 19.46
C LEU A 156 -0.59 -7.51 19.95
N THR A 157 -0.85 -6.46 19.20
CA THR A 157 -1.99 -5.55 19.46
C THR A 157 -2.96 -5.64 18.31
N ASP A 158 -4.24 -5.48 18.56
CA ASP A 158 -5.21 -5.27 17.47
C ASP A 158 -4.76 -4.05 16.67
N ALA A 159 -4.27 -4.29 15.46
CA ALA A 159 -3.65 -3.28 14.60
C ALA A 159 -4.43 -3.15 13.30
N GLY A 160 -5.03 -2.01 13.07
CA GLY A 160 -5.69 -1.70 11.80
C GLY A 160 -4.67 -1.37 10.72
N ILE A 161 -4.65 -2.15 9.65
CA ILE A 161 -3.77 -1.93 8.50
C ILE A 161 -4.42 -0.95 7.54
N VAL A 162 -5.62 -1.29 7.08
CA VAL A 162 -6.45 -0.47 6.18
C VAL A 162 -7.92 -0.63 6.51
N GLY A 163 -8.73 0.36 6.21
CA GLY A 163 -10.17 0.27 6.37
C GLY A 163 -10.95 1.29 5.58
N PHE A 164 -12.11 0.88 5.09
CA PHE A 164 -13.17 1.76 4.66
C PHE A 164 -14.19 1.91 5.79
N GLY A 165 -14.52 3.13 6.18
CA GLY A 165 -15.44 3.37 7.29
C GLY A 165 -16.14 4.72 7.20
N SER A 166 -17.23 4.89 7.95
CA SER A 166 -17.92 6.15 8.08
C SER A 166 -17.59 6.86 9.38
N ASN A 167 -17.60 8.19 9.35
CA ASN A 167 -17.57 9.01 10.55
C ASN A 167 -18.88 8.81 11.34
N GLY A 168 -18.80 8.16 12.50
CA GLY A 168 -19.87 8.13 13.50
C GLY A 168 -20.95 7.05 13.32
N ALA A 169 -20.81 6.11 12.41
CA ALA A 169 -21.65 4.91 12.38
C ALA A 169 -20.81 3.67 12.68
N SER A 170 -21.29 2.83 13.56
CA SER A 170 -20.63 1.63 14.07
C SER A 170 -20.45 0.51 13.02
N ARG A 171 -20.40 0.83 11.73
CA ARG A 171 -20.38 -0.18 10.66
C ARG A 171 -19.45 0.22 9.53
N GLU A 172 -18.52 -0.65 9.24
CA GLU A 172 -17.51 -0.53 8.20
C GLU A 172 -17.86 -1.39 7.01
N GLU A 173 -17.32 -1.03 5.85
CA GLU A 173 -17.59 -1.81 4.64
C GLU A 173 -16.63 -2.98 4.50
N PHE A 174 -15.33 -2.71 4.63
CA PHE A 174 -14.30 -3.74 4.74
C PHE A 174 -13.02 -3.16 5.34
N TRP A 175 -12.24 -4.03 5.98
CA TRP A 175 -11.02 -3.64 6.67
C TRP A 175 -10.09 -4.84 6.84
N GLN A 176 -8.81 -4.57 7.01
CA GLN A 176 -7.80 -5.55 7.38
C GLN A 176 -7.16 -5.17 8.72
N GLU A 177 -7.04 -6.14 9.60
CA GLU A 177 -6.37 -6.01 10.90
C GLU A 177 -5.49 -7.23 11.18
N VAL A 178 -4.53 -7.08 12.11
CA VAL A 178 -3.86 -8.18 12.79
C VAL A 178 -4.34 -8.19 14.24
N THR A 179 -4.80 -9.31 14.74
CA THR A 179 -5.34 -9.44 16.11
C THR A 179 -4.22 -9.50 17.15
N THR A 180 -4.58 -9.38 18.44
CA THR A 180 -3.68 -9.61 19.59
C THR A 180 -3.03 -11.01 19.60
N LEU A 181 -3.59 -11.97 18.85
CA LEU A 181 -3.01 -13.30 18.66
C LEU A 181 -2.15 -13.40 17.39
N GLY A 182 -1.91 -12.27 16.69
CA GLY A 182 -1.16 -12.24 15.44
C GLY A 182 -1.91 -12.85 14.26
N LYS A 183 -3.22 -13.08 14.36
CA LYS A 183 -4.03 -13.64 13.28
C LYS A 183 -4.52 -12.53 12.35
N LEU A 184 -4.61 -12.84 11.06
CA LEU A 184 -5.25 -11.96 10.10
C LEU A 184 -6.75 -11.91 10.38
N LYS A 185 -7.27 -10.69 10.45
CA LYS A 185 -8.68 -10.41 10.67
C LYS A 185 -9.15 -9.40 9.64
N PHE A 186 -10.36 -9.57 9.17
CA PHE A 186 -11.03 -8.59 8.35
C PHE A 186 -12.54 -8.69 8.57
N GLY A 187 -13.26 -7.74 8.08
CA GLY A 187 -14.70 -7.72 8.08
C GLY A 187 -15.26 -7.07 6.84
N CYS A 188 -16.51 -7.35 6.57
CA CYS A 188 -17.35 -6.58 5.67
C CYS A 188 -18.64 -6.20 6.39
N TYR A 189 -19.42 -5.29 5.80
CA TYR A 189 -20.61 -4.72 6.42
C TYR A 189 -21.52 -5.78 7.07
N ALA A 190 -21.95 -5.51 8.30
CA ALA A 190 -22.86 -6.28 9.14
C ALA A 190 -22.31 -7.65 9.62
N ASP A 191 -21.11 -8.04 9.25
CA ASP A 191 -20.49 -9.25 9.78
C ASP A 191 -18.96 -9.14 9.76
N ASP A 192 -18.31 -9.61 10.80
CA ASP A 192 -16.87 -9.62 10.92
C ASP A 192 -16.35 -10.95 11.47
N LEU A 193 -15.20 -11.37 11.01
CA LEU A 193 -14.50 -12.51 11.56
C LEU A 193 -13.84 -12.13 12.88
N ALA A 194 -14.62 -12.10 13.96
CA ALA A 194 -14.25 -11.53 15.25
C ALA A 194 -12.96 -12.12 15.86
N SER A 195 -12.65 -13.39 15.60
CA SER A 195 -11.46 -14.10 16.12
C SER A 195 -10.27 -14.13 15.17
N GLY A 196 -10.41 -13.59 13.96
CA GLY A 196 -9.43 -13.73 12.90
C GLY A 196 -9.43 -15.11 12.23
N PHE A 197 -8.69 -15.25 11.13
CA PHE A 197 -8.56 -16.54 10.46
C PHE A 197 -7.92 -17.57 11.37
N PRO A 198 -8.37 -18.86 11.28
CA PRO A 198 -7.94 -19.90 12.20
C PRO A 198 -6.46 -20.27 12.10
N THR A 199 -5.84 -20.07 10.94
CA THR A 199 -4.47 -20.46 10.66
C THR A 199 -3.51 -19.28 10.57
N GLY A 200 -2.24 -19.53 10.90
CA GLY A 200 -1.16 -18.54 10.84
C GLY A 200 -1.02 -17.69 12.11
N SER A 201 0.17 -17.11 12.25
CA SER A 201 0.49 -16.03 13.19
C SER A 201 1.45 -15.10 12.48
N PHE A 202 1.07 -13.84 12.36
CA PHE A 202 1.75 -12.86 11.50
C PHE A 202 2.28 -11.64 12.25
N ALA A 203 2.22 -11.65 13.59
CA ALA A 203 2.84 -10.62 14.40
C ALA A 203 4.35 -10.59 14.18
N ASN A 204 4.92 -9.39 14.02
CA ASN A 204 6.35 -9.19 13.72
C ASN A 204 6.84 -9.87 12.43
N THR A 205 5.94 -10.35 11.59
CA THR A 205 6.27 -11.02 10.33
C THR A 205 6.05 -10.06 9.17
N TYR A 206 6.98 -10.03 8.22
CA TYR A 206 6.74 -9.38 6.93
C TYR A 206 5.65 -10.14 6.20
N LEU A 207 4.60 -9.43 5.82
CA LEU A 207 3.37 -10.04 5.36
C LEU A 207 2.89 -9.43 4.05
N LEU A 208 2.77 -10.25 3.04
CA LEU A 208 1.94 -10.00 1.87
C LEU A 208 0.55 -10.56 2.20
N TYR A 209 -0.41 -9.67 2.44
CA TYR A 209 -1.78 -10.04 2.80
C TYR A 209 -2.73 -9.76 1.65
N SER A 210 -3.38 -10.81 1.13
CA SER A 210 -4.42 -10.72 0.11
C SER A 210 -5.76 -11.13 0.69
N LEU A 211 -6.74 -10.26 0.54
CA LEU A 211 -8.14 -10.49 0.89
C LEU A 211 -8.98 -10.39 -0.37
N ILE A 212 -9.76 -11.42 -0.66
CA ILE A 212 -10.73 -11.43 -1.76
C ILE A 212 -12.12 -11.59 -1.16
N ILE A 213 -13.01 -10.65 -1.43
CA ILE A 213 -14.42 -10.73 -1.05
C ILE A 213 -15.23 -10.85 -2.34
N THR A 214 -15.94 -11.95 -2.51
CA THR A 214 -16.74 -12.24 -3.70
C THR A 214 -18.05 -11.44 -3.73
N SER A 215 -18.76 -11.48 -4.85
CA SER A 215 -20.10 -10.88 -4.98
C SER A 215 -21.15 -11.52 -4.06
N THR A 216 -20.87 -12.71 -3.53
CA THR A 216 -21.74 -13.41 -2.57
C THR A 216 -21.20 -13.33 -1.13
N PHE A 217 -20.29 -12.38 -0.87
CA PHE A 217 -19.67 -12.10 0.44
C PHE A 217 -18.86 -13.26 1.02
N VAL A 218 -18.36 -14.16 0.18
CA VAL A 218 -17.36 -15.14 0.58
C VAL A 218 -16.01 -14.42 0.69
N GLN A 219 -15.42 -14.47 1.86
CA GLN A 219 -14.18 -13.79 2.23
C GLN A 219 -13.05 -14.81 2.26
N ASN A 220 -12.07 -14.67 1.35
CA ASN A 220 -10.92 -15.55 1.24
C ASN A 220 -9.65 -14.80 1.63
N GLY A 221 -8.95 -15.24 2.67
CA GLY A 221 -7.72 -14.63 3.15
C GLY A 221 -6.49 -15.44 2.78
N PHE A 222 -5.40 -14.73 2.44
CA PHE A 222 -4.10 -15.33 2.12
C PHE A 222 -2.98 -14.53 2.79
N GLY A 223 -2.10 -15.23 3.49
CA GLY A 223 -0.89 -14.67 4.07
C GLY A 223 0.33 -15.27 3.38
N ASN A 224 1.19 -14.43 2.78
CA ASN A 224 2.38 -14.87 2.03
C ASN A 224 2.06 -15.99 1.01
N GLY A 225 0.98 -15.80 0.24
CA GLY A 225 0.52 -16.75 -0.79
C GLY A 225 -0.28 -17.95 -0.28
N THR A 226 -0.22 -18.24 1.02
CA THR A 226 -0.90 -19.40 1.64
C THR A 226 -2.28 -19.00 2.14
N SER A 227 -3.31 -19.82 1.82
CA SER A 227 -4.65 -19.61 2.37
C SER A 227 -4.64 -19.72 3.90
N VAL A 228 -5.20 -18.70 4.55
CA VAL A 228 -5.39 -18.70 6.01
C VAL A 228 -6.82 -19.06 6.40
N GLY A 229 -7.71 -19.17 5.44
CA GLY A 229 -9.08 -19.62 5.61
C GLY A 229 -10.08 -18.89 4.72
N THR A 230 -11.32 -19.35 4.82
CA THR A 230 -12.50 -18.78 4.15
C THR A 230 -13.57 -18.51 5.18
N TYR A 231 -14.28 -17.41 5.02
CA TYR A 231 -15.42 -17.06 5.85
C TYR A 231 -16.60 -16.66 4.95
N ASN A 232 -17.81 -17.08 5.34
CA ASN A 232 -19.05 -16.75 4.63
C ASN A 232 -19.87 -15.83 5.51
N GLY A 233 -20.12 -14.62 5.06
CA GLY A 233 -20.93 -13.67 5.81
C GLY A 233 -20.67 -12.23 5.43
N GLY A 234 -21.53 -11.36 5.91
CA GLY A 234 -21.47 -9.95 5.68
C GLY A 234 -22.41 -9.45 4.60
N GLY A 235 -22.27 -8.20 4.26
CA GLY A 235 -23.07 -7.51 3.26
C GLY A 235 -22.32 -6.35 2.65
N GLN A 236 -22.97 -5.65 1.76
CA GLN A 236 -22.47 -4.42 1.18
C GLN A 236 -23.20 -3.23 1.78
N TYR A 237 -22.44 -2.24 2.20
CA TYR A 237 -23.00 -0.93 2.50
C TYR A 237 -22.92 -0.03 1.27
N VAL A 238 -24.02 0.65 0.97
CA VAL A 238 -24.08 1.63 -0.13
C VAL A 238 -24.01 3.03 0.47
N GLY A 239 -22.85 3.70 0.33
CA GLY A 239 -22.64 5.05 0.83
C GLY A 239 -21.22 5.51 0.69
N ASN A 240 -21.02 6.84 0.70
CA ASN A 240 -19.68 7.41 0.56
C ASN A 240 -18.88 7.22 1.87
N ARG A 241 -17.74 6.57 1.81
CA ARG A 241 -16.90 6.22 2.97
C ARG A 241 -15.51 6.77 2.83
N SER A 242 -14.90 7.14 3.96
CA SER A 242 -13.47 7.43 3.99
C SER A 242 -12.68 6.14 3.99
N PHE A 243 -11.58 6.15 3.24
CA PHE A 243 -10.56 5.12 3.23
C PHE A 243 -9.38 5.58 4.07
N ASN A 244 -8.85 4.69 4.90
CA ASN A 244 -7.70 4.96 5.76
C ASN A 244 -6.65 3.86 5.62
N ILE A 245 -5.37 4.26 5.67
CA ILE A 245 -4.20 3.40 5.84
C ILE A 245 -3.55 3.76 7.18
N GLY A 246 -3.10 2.76 7.94
CA GLY A 246 -2.54 2.93 9.27
C GLY A 246 -3.57 2.86 10.39
N LYS A 247 -4.86 2.81 10.02
CA LYS A 247 -5.98 2.70 10.94
C LYS A 247 -7.03 1.76 10.34
N GLY A 248 -7.49 0.79 11.11
CA GLY A 248 -8.52 -0.15 10.68
C GLY A 248 -9.90 0.48 10.77
N ARG A 249 -10.49 0.41 11.94
CA ARG A 249 -11.84 0.90 12.21
C ARG A 249 -11.82 2.37 12.61
N GLN A 250 -12.60 3.18 11.91
CA GLN A 250 -12.62 4.62 12.15
C GLN A 250 -13.32 5.02 13.47
N ASP A 251 -14.25 4.22 13.91
CA ASP A 251 -15.08 4.45 15.11
C ASP A 251 -14.53 3.78 16.38
N VAL A 252 -13.56 2.87 16.25
CA VAL A 252 -12.90 2.24 17.39
C VAL A 252 -11.60 2.97 17.69
N LEU A 253 -11.62 3.75 18.77
CA LEU A 253 -10.44 4.45 19.27
C LEU A 253 -9.30 3.47 19.56
N GLY A 254 -8.08 3.76 19.07
CA GLY A 254 -6.86 3.07 19.46
C GLY A 254 -6.44 1.87 18.60
N LYS A 255 -7.04 1.63 17.42
CA LYS A 255 -6.59 0.57 16.51
C LYS A 255 -5.68 1.09 15.39
N PHE A 256 -4.65 1.81 15.78
CA PHE A 256 -3.59 2.24 14.87
C PHE A 256 -2.53 1.15 14.75
N ILE A 257 -1.99 0.97 13.55
CA ILE A 257 -0.88 0.05 13.33
C ILE A 257 0.40 0.60 13.96
N ASN A 258 1.04 -0.16 14.84
CA ASN A 258 2.44 0.01 15.14
C ASN A 258 3.22 -0.88 14.17
N GLY A 259 3.85 -0.29 13.16
CA GLY A 259 4.50 -1.10 12.13
C GLY A 259 4.77 -0.38 10.84
N ASN A 260 4.98 -1.14 9.79
CA ASN A 260 5.44 -0.67 8.49
C ASN A 260 4.46 -1.07 7.39
N ILE A 261 4.22 -0.17 6.42
CA ILE A 261 3.44 -0.47 5.22
C ILE A 261 4.23 0.01 4.00
N GLN A 262 4.33 -0.84 2.97
CA GLN A 262 5.07 -0.54 1.74
C GLN A 262 4.17 -0.39 0.52
N GLU A 263 3.06 -1.15 0.49
CA GLU A 263 2.16 -1.18 -0.67
C GLU A 263 0.73 -1.51 -0.24
N VAL A 264 -0.24 -0.86 -0.87
CA VAL A 264 -1.69 -1.14 -0.72
C VAL A 264 -2.34 -1.03 -2.09
N ILE A 265 -2.99 -2.09 -2.55
CA ILE A 265 -3.67 -2.14 -3.86
C ILE A 265 -5.10 -2.63 -3.66
N ILE A 266 -6.04 -1.94 -4.28
CA ILE A 266 -7.47 -2.24 -4.22
C ILE A 266 -7.97 -2.47 -5.63
N TYR A 267 -8.49 -3.66 -5.91
CA TYR A 267 -9.20 -3.97 -7.14
C TYR A 267 -10.70 -4.03 -6.89
N PRO A 268 -11.54 -3.33 -7.68
CA PRO A 268 -13.00 -3.44 -7.61
C PRO A 268 -13.49 -4.68 -8.38
N SER A 269 -12.83 -5.83 -8.14
CA SER A 269 -13.08 -7.09 -8.84
C SER A 269 -12.49 -8.27 -8.06
N ASP A 270 -13.00 -9.46 -8.35
CA ASP A 270 -12.45 -10.73 -7.86
C ASP A 270 -11.16 -11.07 -8.63
N GLN A 271 -10.03 -11.08 -7.94
CA GLN A 271 -8.71 -11.40 -8.49
C GLN A 271 -8.26 -12.84 -8.18
N THR A 272 -9.17 -13.74 -7.87
CA THR A 272 -8.85 -15.15 -7.53
C THR A 272 -7.92 -15.80 -8.56
N THR A 273 -8.18 -15.59 -9.84
CA THR A 273 -7.41 -16.20 -10.94
C THR A 273 -6.06 -15.54 -11.20
N THR A 274 -5.90 -14.25 -10.86
CA THR A 274 -4.69 -13.47 -11.10
C THR A 274 -3.87 -13.21 -9.83
N ARG A 275 -4.42 -13.51 -8.64
CA ARG A 275 -3.81 -13.26 -7.34
C ARG A 275 -2.36 -13.73 -7.25
N THR A 276 -2.08 -14.97 -7.61
CA THR A 276 -0.71 -15.52 -7.53
C THR A 276 0.29 -14.77 -8.40
N GLY A 277 -0.13 -14.32 -9.58
CA GLY A 277 0.70 -13.51 -10.46
C GLY A 277 0.93 -12.10 -9.90
N ILE A 278 -0.09 -11.49 -9.31
CA ILE A 278 0.04 -10.20 -8.60
C ILE A 278 1.02 -10.34 -7.43
N GLU A 279 0.83 -11.34 -6.58
CA GLU A 279 1.69 -11.61 -5.42
C GLU A 279 3.14 -11.89 -5.82
N SER A 280 3.37 -12.63 -6.92
CA SER A 280 4.71 -12.89 -7.46
C SER A 280 5.39 -11.63 -8.03
N ASN A 281 4.65 -10.63 -8.49
CA ASN A 281 5.22 -9.36 -8.92
C ASN A 281 5.64 -8.48 -7.73
N ILE A 282 5.01 -8.69 -6.58
CA ILE A 282 5.23 -7.91 -5.36
C ILE A 282 6.44 -8.45 -4.55
N ASN A 283 6.68 -9.76 -4.55
CA ASN A 283 7.73 -10.44 -3.77
C ASN A 283 9.12 -10.36 -4.39
#